data_6a96dd366b2a76fef1293e6f4da0f4bc
#
_entry.id   6a96dd366b2a76fef1293e6f4da0f4bc
#
_cell.length_a   1.000
_cell.length_b   1.000
_cell.length_c   1.000
_cell.angle_alpha   90.00
_cell.angle_beta   90.00
_cell.angle_gamma   90.00
#
_symmetry.space_group_name_H-M   'P 1'
#
loop_
_entity.id
_entity.type
_entity.pdbx_description
1 polymer ?
#
loop_
_entity_poly.entity_id
_entity_poly.type
_entity_poly.pdbx_seq_one_letter_code
_entity_poly.pdbx_strand_id
1 'polypeptide(L)'
;MLFRSRLGKPMIVSTGMSTIEEIRRTYDVLNQTGVSLAFTNCISEYPPKYEDINLKFILQMEKHFPDAIIGHSDHTPDLYTSFGAVTLGARIIEKHVILDLWK
;
A
#
# COMPACT_ATOMS: atom_id res chain seq x y z
N MET A 1 -0.79 -4.77 -15.97
CA MET A 1 0.38 -4.43 -15.15
C MET A 1 1.70 -4.54 -15.89
N LEU A 2 1.97 -5.63 -16.59
CA LEU A 2 3.24 -5.75 -17.34
C LEU A 2 3.44 -4.63 -18.36
N PHE A 3 2.38 -4.23 -19.04
CA PHE A 3 2.47 -3.11 -19.97
C PHE A 3 2.96 -1.83 -19.30
N ARG A 4 2.39 -1.50 -18.12
CA ARG A 4 2.78 -0.28 -17.39
C ARG A 4 4.19 -0.36 -16.85
N SER A 5 4.60 -1.53 -16.37
CA SER A 5 5.97 -1.70 -15.86
C SER A 5 7.02 -1.55 -16.95
N ARG A 6 6.68 -1.92 -18.18
CA ARG A 6 7.59 -1.76 -19.34
C ARG A 6 7.82 -0.32 -19.75
N LEU A 7 7.02 0.62 -19.23
CA LEU A 7 7.25 2.05 -19.47
C LEU A 7 8.42 2.61 -18.67
N GLY A 8 9.01 1.83 -17.77
CA GLY A 8 10.18 2.22 -17.00
C GLY A 8 9.91 3.19 -15.86
N LYS A 9 8.65 3.48 -15.56
CA LYS A 9 8.28 4.40 -14.47
C LYS A 9 8.06 3.63 -13.17
N PRO A 10 8.37 4.25 -12.01
CA PRO A 10 8.05 3.63 -10.73
C PRO A 10 6.56 3.30 -10.62
N MET A 11 6.24 2.20 -9.97
CA MET A 11 4.86 1.76 -9.78
C MET A 11 4.51 1.66 -8.31
N ILE A 12 3.32 2.14 -7.97
CA ILE A 12 2.73 1.95 -6.66
C ILE A 12 1.56 0.97 -6.84
N VAL A 13 1.63 -0.15 -6.13
CA VAL A 13 0.65 -1.23 -6.26
C VAL A 13 -0.11 -1.36 -4.95
N SER A 14 -1.43 -1.20 -5.01
CA SER A 14 -2.28 -1.46 -3.87
C SER A 14 -2.46 -2.96 -3.70
N THR A 15 -2.27 -3.46 -2.48
CA THR A 15 -2.38 -4.89 -2.21
C THR A 15 -3.81 -5.32 -1.90
N GLY A 16 -4.68 -4.38 -1.52
CA GLY A 16 -6.04 -4.71 -1.13
C GLY A 16 -6.04 -5.74 -0.01
N MET A 17 -6.78 -6.84 -0.20
CA MET A 17 -6.85 -7.94 0.76
C MET A 17 -6.01 -9.14 0.32
N SER A 18 -4.95 -8.89 -0.42
CA SER A 18 -4.08 -9.94 -0.93
C SER A 18 -3.25 -10.60 0.18
N THR A 19 -2.96 -11.89 -0.01
CA THR A 19 -2.04 -12.61 0.87
C THR A 19 -0.59 -12.27 0.49
N ILE A 20 0.34 -12.57 1.38
CA ILE A 20 1.78 -12.42 1.09
C ILE A 20 2.16 -13.23 -0.16
N GLU A 21 1.59 -14.40 -0.34
CA GLU A 21 1.88 -15.24 -1.51
C GLU A 21 1.43 -14.59 -2.81
N GLU A 22 0.26 -13.97 -2.81
CA GLU A 22 -0.25 -13.26 -3.97
C GLU A 22 0.61 -12.03 -4.28
N ILE A 23 1.01 -11.30 -3.27
CA ILE A 23 1.90 -10.14 -3.42
C ILE A 23 3.26 -10.60 -3.96
N ARG A 24 3.76 -11.75 -3.49
CA ARG A 24 5.03 -12.33 -3.97
C ARG A 24 4.98 -12.60 -5.46
N ARG A 25 3.88 -13.16 -5.95
CA ARG A 25 3.73 -13.42 -7.38
C ARG A 25 3.77 -12.13 -8.19
N THR A 26 3.08 -11.10 -7.72
CA THR A 26 3.09 -9.78 -8.37
C THR A 26 4.50 -9.18 -8.34
N TYR A 27 5.17 -9.27 -7.20
CA TYR A 27 6.54 -8.78 -7.05
C TYR A 27 7.48 -9.47 -8.03
N ASP A 28 7.42 -10.78 -8.12
CA ASP A 28 8.32 -11.55 -8.99
C ASP A 28 8.12 -11.18 -10.46
N VAL A 29 6.87 -11.01 -10.89
CA VAL A 29 6.57 -10.63 -12.27
C VAL A 29 7.07 -9.22 -12.58
N LEU A 30 6.79 -8.26 -11.70
CA LEU A 30 7.15 -6.86 -11.94
C LEU A 30 8.63 -6.61 -11.75
N ASN A 31 9.28 -7.33 -10.83
CA ASN A 31 10.70 -7.18 -10.59
C ASN A 31 11.55 -7.55 -11.80
N GLN A 32 11.04 -8.43 -12.67
CA GLN A 32 11.74 -8.80 -13.91
C GLN A 32 11.88 -7.63 -14.87
N THR A 33 11.06 -6.61 -14.74
CA THR A 33 11.12 -5.43 -15.61
C THR A 33 12.12 -4.38 -15.11
N GLY A 34 12.69 -4.55 -13.90
CA GLY A 34 13.62 -3.61 -13.32
C GLY A 34 12.98 -2.32 -12.79
N VAL A 35 11.66 -2.23 -12.76
CA VAL A 35 10.96 -1.04 -12.29
C VAL A 35 11.01 -0.94 -10.77
N SER A 36 11.07 0.27 -10.24
CA SER A 36 10.97 0.52 -8.79
C SER A 36 9.54 0.29 -8.33
N LEU A 37 9.37 -0.49 -7.27
CA LEU A 37 8.07 -0.89 -6.76
C LEU A 37 7.81 -0.36 -5.37
N ALA A 38 6.56 0.03 -5.14
CA ALA A 38 6.02 0.29 -3.81
C ALA A 38 4.72 -0.49 -3.66
N PHE A 39 4.49 -1.04 -2.47
CA PHE A 39 3.23 -1.71 -2.13
C PHE A 39 2.55 -0.93 -1.02
N THR A 40 1.25 -0.71 -1.15
CA THR A 40 0.47 -0.07 -0.10
C THR A 40 -0.48 -1.06 0.55
N ASN A 41 -0.46 -1.10 1.88
CA ASN A 41 -1.46 -1.80 2.66
C ASN A 41 -2.78 -1.06 2.49
N CYS A 42 -3.84 -1.77 2.15
CA CYS A 42 -5.13 -1.18 1.90
C CYS A 42 -6.23 -2.19 2.19
N ILE A 43 -7.32 -1.72 2.78
CA ILE A 43 -8.54 -2.49 2.90
C ILE A 43 -9.52 -1.94 1.86
N SER A 44 -10.06 -2.82 1.04
CA SER A 44 -10.93 -2.44 -0.07
C SER A 44 -12.31 -1.92 0.35
N GLU A 45 -12.66 -2.09 1.62
CA GLU A 45 -13.91 -1.61 2.20
C GLU A 45 -13.84 -0.09 2.43
N TYR A 46 -14.93 0.61 2.18
CA TYR A 46 -14.97 2.06 2.37
C TYR A 46 -16.31 2.50 2.97
N PRO A 47 -16.33 3.15 4.18
CA PRO A 47 -15.17 3.25 5.07
C PRO A 47 -14.84 1.89 5.69
N PRO A 48 -13.58 1.59 5.97
CA PRO A 48 -13.22 0.34 6.61
C PRO A 48 -13.56 0.35 8.09
N LYS A 49 -13.76 -0.83 8.65
CA LYS A 49 -13.86 -0.99 10.10
C LYS A 49 -12.44 -1.01 10.68
N TYR A 50 -12.25 -0.39 11.84
CA TYR A 50 -10.91 -0.33 12.43
C TYR A 50 -10.34 -1.73 12.72
N GLU A 51 -11.18 -2.69 13.11
CA GLU A 51 -10.73 -4.06 13.35
C GLU A 51 -10.25 -4.79 12.10
N ASP A 52 -10.66 -4.31 10.92
CA ASP A 52 -10.26 -4.91 9.65
C ASP A 52 -8.97 -4.29 9.10
N ILE A 53 -8.50 -3.20 9.69
CA ILE A 53 -7.27 -2.53 9.27
C ILE A 53 -6.09 -3.18 9.95
N ASN A 54 -5.38 -4.05 9.24
CA ASN A 54 -4.24 -4.77 9.79
C ASN A 54 -2.95 -4.02 9.49
N LEU A 55 -2.63 -3.00 10.31
CA LEU A 55 -1.42 -2.21 10.13
C LEU A 55 -0.15 -3.05 10.31
N LYS A 56 -0.21 -4.10 11.11
CA LYS A 56 0.95 -4.98 11.30
C LYS A 56 1.36 -5.69 10.01
N PHE A 57 0.47 -5.76 9.04
CA PHE A 57 0.79 -6.32 7.73
C PHE A 57 1.89 -5.50 7.05
N ILE A 58 2.01 -4.21 7.36
CA ILE A 58 3.11 -3.37 6.88
C ILE A 58 4.44 -3.97 7.28
N LEU A 59 4.57 -4.44 8.52
CA LEU A 59 5.80 -5.06 9.00
C LEU A 59 6.09 -6.37 8.25
N GLN A 60 5.06 -7.14 7.95
CA GLN A 60 5.22 -8.37 7.19
C GLN A 60 5.69 -8.08 5.76
N MET A 61 5.11 -7.06 5.11
CA MET A 61 5.52 -6.68 3.77
C MET A 61 6.96 -6.19 3.74
N GLU A 62 7.38 -5.41 4.72
CA GLU A 62 8.77 -4.94 4.81
C GLU A 62 9.75 -6.10 4.95
N LYS A 63 9.37 -7.10 5.75
CA LYS A 63 10.21 -8.28 5.96
C LYS A 63 10.34 -9.13 4.70
N HIS A 64 9.24 -9.31 3.96
CA HIS A 64 9.22 -10.15 2.78
C HIS A 64 9.72 -9.46 1.52
N PHE A 65 9.62 -8.13 1.46
CA PHE A 65 9.98 -7.35 0.28
C PHE A 65 10.89 -6.17 0.68
N PRO A 66 12.11 -6.44 1.17
CA PRO A 66 12.97 -5.37 1.68
C PRO A 66 13.40 -4.37 0.61
N ASP A 67 13.34 -4.75 -0.68
CA ASP A 67 13.71 -3.87 -1.79
C ASP A 67 12.55 -2.97 -2.24
N ALA A 68 11.34 -3.22 -1.77
CA ALA A 68 10.18 -2.42 -2.12
C ALA A 68 9.92 -1.36 -1.04
N ILE A 69 9.37 -0.24 -1.46
CA ILE A 69 8.87 0.77 -0.52
C ILE A 69 7.48 0.33 -0.07
N ILE A 70 7.24 0.34 1.22
CA ILE A 70 5.95 -0.04 1.78
C ILE A 70 5.21 1.21 2.22
N GLY A 71 3.94 1.28 1.90
CA GLY A 71 3.08 2.38 2.25
C GLY A 71 1.71 1.93 2.74
N HIS A 72 0.81 2.88 2.90
CA HIS A 72 -0.54 2.61 3.38
C HIS A 72 -1.54 3.53 2.67
N SER A 73 -2.62 2.93 2.19
CA SER A 73 -3.76 3.65 1.64
C SER A 73 -4.83 3.69 2.73
N ASP A 74 -5.12 4.89 3.20
CA ASP A 74 -5.97 5.12 4.36
C ASP A 74 -7.34 5.63 3.92
N HIS A 75 -8.37 4.83 4.17
CA HIS A 75 -9.76 5.20 3.87
C HIS A 75 -10.56 5.55 5.13
N THR A 76 -9.90 5.67 6.28
CA THR A 76 -10.56 6.05 7.52
C THR A 76 -10.90 7.54 7.51
N PRO A 77 -11.91 7.97 8.30
CA PRO A 77 -12.31 9.39 8.33
C PRO A 77 -11.37 10.29 9.13
N ASP A 78 -10.38 9.73 9.82
CA ASP A 78 -9.47 10.48 10.67
C ASP A 78 -8.01 10.24 10.27
N LEU A 79 -7.06 10.69 11.12
CA LEU A 79 -5.64 10.60 10.85
C LEU A 79 -4.91 9.52 11.67
N TYR A 80 -5.59 8.86 12.59
CA TYR A 80 -4.93 7.95 13.53
C TYR A 80 -4.29 6.75 12.84
N THR A 81 -4.98 6.19 11.86
CA THR A 81 -4.47 5.04 11.10
C THR A 81 -3.23 5.40 10.31
N SER A 82 -3.22 6.59 9.70
CA SER A 82 -2.05 7.08 8.97
C SER A 82 -0.85 7.29 9.88
N PHE A 83 -1.06 7.85 11.08
CA PHE A 83 0.01 8.01 12.05
C PHE A 83 0.57 6.65 12.49
N GLY A 84 -0.32 5.69 12.74
CA GLY A 84 0.10 4.33 13.08
C GLY A 84 0.92 3.69 11.98
N ALA A 85 0.50 3.85 10.73
CA ALA A 85 1.20 3.29 9.58
C ALA A 85 2.61 3.87 9.46
N VAL A 86 2.77 5.18 9.61
CA VAL A 86 4.08 5.82 9.56
C VAL A 86 4.98 5.32 10.70
N THR A 87 4.42 5.16 11.89
CA THR A 87 5.15 4.64 13.04
C THR A 87 5.69 3.23 12.77
N LEU A 88 4.96 2.42 12.00
CA LEU A 88 5.37 1.07 11.64
C LEU A 88 6.29 1.01 10.42
N GLY A 89 6.62 2.16 9.81
CA GLY A 89 7.59 2.21 8.73
C GLY A 89 7.04 2.55 7.36
N ALA A 90 5.75 2.87 7.24
CA ALA A 90 5.18 3.27 5.96
C ALA A 90 5.84 4.55 5.47
N ARG A 91 6.25 4.57 4.21
CA ARG A 91 6.90 5.73 3.58
C ARG A 91 6.01 6.43 2.58
N ILE A 92 4.89 5.82 2.22
CA ILE A 92 3.89 6.42 1.33
C ILE A 92 2.56 6.35 2.05
N ILE A 93 1.86 7.46 2.09
CA ILE A 93 0.50 7.54 2.62
C ILE A 93 -0.40 8.08 1.52
N GLU A 94 -1.43 7.33 1.21
CA GLU A 94 -2.49 7.76 0.30
C GLU A 94 -3.76 7.97 1.10
N LYS A 95 -4.39 9.11 0.92
CA LYS A 95 -5.60 9.44 1.66
C LYS A 95 -6.49 10.36 0.85
N HIS A 96 -7.80 10.19 0.99
CA HIS A 96 -8.77 11.08 0.39
C HIS A 96 -8.72 12.45 1.06
N VAL A 97 -8.73 13.50 0.25
CA VAL A 97 -8.64 14.90 0.71
C VAL A 97 -9.77 15.68 0.07
N ILE A 98 -10.41 16.54 0.87
CA ILE A 98 -11.37 17.51 0.37
C ILE A 98 -10.95 18.90 0.83
N LEU A 99 -11.24 19.91 0.00
CA LEU A 99 -10.82 21.28 0.29
C LEU A 99 -11.74 21.97 1.29
N ASP A 100 -12.99 21.57 1.35
CA ASP A 100 -13.99 22.23 2.18
C ASP A 100 -15.02 21.24 2.68
N LEU A 101 -14.98 20.96 3.98
CA LEU A 101 -15.89 19.99 4.63
C LEU A 101 -17.33 20.52 4.73
N TRP A 102 -17.54 21.80 4.53
CA TRP A 102 -18.85 22.43 4.68
C TRP A 102 -19.68 22.39 3.40
N LYS A 103 -19.12 21.91 2.33
CA LYS A 103 -19.81 21.77 1.04
C LYS A 103 -20.34 20.32 0.81
#